data_ca878a839f157d79d30073a282e1afa0
#
_entry.id   ca878a839f157d79d30073a282e1afa0
#
_cell.length_a   1.000
_cell.length_b   1.000
_cell.length_c   1.000
_cell.angle_alpha   90.00
_cell.angle_beta   90.00
_cell.angle_gamma   90.00
#
_symmetry.space_group_name_H-M   'P 1'
#
loop_
_entity.id
_entity.type
_entity.pdbx_description
1 polymer ?
#
loop_
_entity_poly.entity_id
_entity_poly.type
_entity_poly.pdbx_seq_one_letter_code
_entity_poly.pdbx_strand_id
1 'polypeptide(L)'
;MSESSPRVADHLISGIDWLITVDPDRRIIRNGAIAIKDGRFAAVGDSATIESEWQAEVVTDGGDRVATPGLIDNHLHTSFQLSRGLADEANAQTFLFERMYPYEGVMSADDVTVSASLAAMELLRHGVTCFIDPGNYHPQATVEAVAATGIRLVASRSSFDKTKSVMGLLPEAMIETTEQALERAEEVLANYPATADGRIRASACFRGLNNATDELITGLRELAEKYDCLLQTHACFSYSTHDGSIAACGKPEIERLESLGVLDERMLLVHSGWLEPHEVALLAERRPTLVAAPSSSLHNGYGNFVMGKIPELMALGVNVSLGSDHASSGVVDMVQEMLLVA
;
A
#
# COMPACT_ATOMS: atom_id res chain seq x y z
N MET A 1 -24.10 -22.90 -39.62
CA MET A 1 -23.49 -22.04 -38.62
C MET A 1 -21.99 -22.16 -38.80
N SER A 2 -21.28 -21.13 -39.18
CA SER A 2 -19.82 -21.17 -39.37
C SER A 2 -19.20 -21.34 -37.97
N GLU A 3 -18.61 -22.49 -37.70
CA GLU A 3 -17.76 -22.69 -36.54
C GLU A 3 -16.57 -21.71 -36.70
N SER A 4 -16.59 -20.62 -35.95
CA SER A 4 -15.40 -19.77 -35.87
C SER A 4 -14.30 -20.57 -35.18
N SER A 5 -13.09 -20.63 -35.77
CA SER A 5 -11.96 -21.26 -35.14
C SER A 5 -11.75 -20.66 -33.72
N PRO A 6 -11.38 -21.50 -32.72
CA PRO A 6 -11.11 -21.05 -31.38
C PRO A 6 -10.09 -19.91 -31.36
N ARG A 7 -10.28 -18.93 -30.47
CA ARG A 7 -9.30 -17.86 -30.21
C ARG A 7 -8.06 -18.44 -29.55
N VAL A 8 -6.90 -17.85 -29.78
CA VAL A 8 -5.64 -18.33 -29.20
C VAL A 8 -5.25 -17.48 -28.01
N ALA A 9 -5.14 -18.10 -26.85
CA ALA A 9 -4.58 -17.56 -25.62
C ALA A 9 -3.12 -18.04 -25.45
N ASP A 10 -2.37 -17.34 -24.61
CA ASP A 10 -1.01 -17.74 -24.24
C ASP A 10 -1.06 -18.84 -23.18
N HIS A 11 -2.04 -18.77 -22.29
CA HIS A 11 -2.23 -19.70 -21.19
C HIS A 11 -3.73 -19.89 -20.91
N LEU A 12 -4.14 -21.14 -20.71
CA LEU A 12 -5.49 -21.51 -20.27
C LEU A 12 -5.40 -22.25 -18.94
N ILE A 13 -6.09 -21.75 -17.92
CA ILE A 13 -6.28 -22.48 -16.66
C ILE A 13 -7.72 -22.97 -16.67
N SER A 14 -7.93 -24.26 -16.55
CA SER A 14 -9.25 -24.88 -16.72
C SER A 14 -9.56 -25.87 -15.62
N GLY A 15 -10.82 -26.22 -15.40
CA GLY A 15 -11.26 -27.15 -14.37
C GLY A 15 -11.11 -26.62 -12.95
N ILE A 16 -11.08 -25.32 -12.74
CA ILE A 16 -10.94 -24.70 -11.41
C ILE A 16 -12.19 -24.99 -10.59
N ASP A 17 -12.06 -25.71 -9.46
CA ASP A 17 -13.22 -26.07 -8.63
C ASP A 17 -14.02 -24.86 -8.16
N TRP A 18 -13.31 -23.84 -7.71
CA TRP A 18 -13.90 -22.60 -7.25
C TRP A 18 -13.11 -21.39 -7.80
N LEU A 19 -13.71 -20.68 -8.75
CA LEU A 19 -13.17 -19.42 -9.25
C LEU A 19 -13.92 -18.27 -8.62
N ILE A 20 -13.27 -17.58 -7.68
CA ILE A 20 -13.81 -16.42 -6.96
C ILE A 20 -13.31 -15.17 -7.67
N THR A 21 -14.17 -14.49 -8.41
CA THR A 21 -13.73 -13.41 -9.32
C THR A 21 -13.44 -12.09 -8.62
N VAL A 22 -14.05 -11.84 -7.46
CA VAL A 22 -14.01 -10.54 -6.74
C VAL A 22 -14.35 -9.36 -7.66
N ASP A 23 -15.16 -9.61 -8.69
CA ASP A 23 -15.70 -8.59 -9.59
C ASP A 23 -16.88 -7.84 -8.95
N PRO A 24 -17.40 -6.77 -9.57
CA PRO A 24 -18.56 -6.03 -9.02
C PRO A 24 -19.77 -6.91 -8.73
N ASP A 25 -19.98 -7.97 -9.53
CA ASP A 25 -21.08 -8.94 -9.35
C ASP A 25 -20.76 -10.01 -8.30
N ARG A 26 -19.51 -10.03 -7.76
CA ARG A 26 -19.01 -11.01 -6.78
C ARG A 26 -19.29 -12.46 -7.18
N ARG A 27 -19.09 -12.78 -8.47
CA ARG A 27 -19.35 -14.11 -8.99
C ARG A 27 -18.43 -15.17 -8.37
N ILE A 28 -19.01 -16.30 -8.06
CA ILE A 28 -18.28 -17.53 -7.69
C ILE A 28 -18.66 -18.58 -8.72
N ILE A 29 -17.69 -18.99 -9.55
CA ILE A 29 -17.91 -19.90 -10.67
C ILE A 29 -17.34 -21.26 -10.28
N ARG A 30 -18.18 -22.30 -10.33
CA ARG A 30 -17.76 -23.69 -10.18
C ARG A 30 -17.26 -24.22 -11.51
N ASN A 31 -16.25 -25.08 -11.47
CA ASN A 31 -15.61 -25.61 -12.67
C ASN A 31 -15.28 -24.48 -13.63
N GLY A 32 -14.54 -23.48 -13.11
CA GLY A 32 -14.20 -22.26 -13.83
C GLY A 32 -12.96 -22.42 -14.72
N ALA A 33 -12.83 -21.50 -15.68
CA ALA A 33 -11.63 -21.37 -16.48
C ALA A 33 -11.25 -19.91 -16.72
N ILE A 34 -9.95 -19.69 -16.98
CA ILE A 34 -9.36 -18.39 -17.26
C ILE A 34 -8.49 -18.52 -18.52
N ALA A 35 -8.79 -17.76 -19.57
CA ALA A 35 -7.91 -17.57 -20.71
C ALA A 35 -7.07 -16.31 -20.52
N ILE A 36 -5.75 -16.43 -20.66
CA ILE A 36 -4.80 -15.34 -20.49
C ILE A 36 -4.11 -15.08 -21.83
N LYS A 37 -4.09 -13.83 -22.26
CA LYS A 37 -3.43 -13.37 -23.47
C LYS A 37 -2.73 -12.04 -23.22
N ASP A 38 -1.49 -11.93 -23.69
CA ASP A 38 -0.67 -10.70 -23.56
C ASP A 38 -0.60 -10.20 -22.10
N GLY A 39 -0.49 -11.14 -21.13
CA GLY A 39 -0.44 -10.84 -19.70
C GLY A 39 -1.74 -10.31 -19.09
N ARG A 40 -2.89 -10.47 -19.77
CA ARG A 40 -4.21 -10.02 -19.33
C ARG A 40 -5.22 -11.16 -19.35
N PHE A 41 -6.26 -11.04 -18.52
CA PHE A 41 -7.42 -11.92 -18.60
C PHE A 41 -8.19 -11.62 -19.90
N ALA A 42 -8.17 -12.55 -20.83
CA ALA A 42 -8.91 -12.44 -22.09
C ALA A 42 -10.35 -12.97 -21.96
N ALA A 43 -10.54 -13.99 -21.10
CA ALA A 43 -11.86 -14.51 -20.74
C ALA A 43 -11.83 -15.16 -19.36
N VAL A 44 -12.96 -15.09 -18.64
CA VAL A 44 -13.17 -15.70 -17.32
C VAL A 44 -14.61 -16.20 -17.26
N GLY A 45 -14.81 -17.51 -17.06
CA GLY A 45 -16.13 -18.13 -17.09
C GLY A 45 -16.13 -19.60 -16.70
N ASP A 46 -17.19 -20.32 -17.02
CA ASP A 46 -17.22 -21.78 -16.87
C ASP A 46 -16.31 -22.48 -17.88
N SER A 47 -15.72 -23.61 -17.50
CA SER A 47 -14.73 -24.32 -18.32
C SER A 47 -15.29 -24.73 -19.67
N ALA A 48 -16.53 -25.23 -19.74
CA ALA A 48 -17.09 -25.71 -21.00
C ALA A 48 -17.22 -24.58 -22.03
N THR A 49 -17.65 -23.39 -21.60
CA THR A 49 -17.75 -22.21 -22.47
C THR A 49 -16.35 -21.74 -22.91
N ILE A 50 -15.43 -21.55 -21.95
CA ILE A 50 -14.10 -21.03 -22.25
C ILE A 50 -13.32 -21.98 -23.16
N GLU A 51 -13.32 -23.28 -22.90
CA GLU A 51 -12.64 -24.28 -23.72
C GLU A 51 -13.22 -24.40 -25.13
N SER A 52 -14.51 -24.12 -25.30
CA SER A 52 -15.12 -24.11 -26.62
C SER A 52 -14.70 -22.91 -27.47
N GLU A 53 -14.36 -21.78 -26.83
CA GLU A 53 -14.02 -20.53 -27.50
C GLU A 53 -12.52 -20.26 -27.58
N TRP A 54 -11.73 -20.85 -26.69
CA TRP A 54 -10.30 -20.58 -26.52
C TRP A 54 -9.47 -21.85 -26.54
N GLN A 55 -8.28 -21.74 -27.13
CA GLN A 55 -7.23 -22.75 -27.06
C GLN A 55 -5.91 -22.09 -26.68
N ALA A 56 -5.00 -22.82 -26.04
CA ALA A 56 -3.68 -22.34 -25.66
C ALA A 56 -2.65 -23.47 -25.80
N GLU A 57 -1.38 -23.09 -26.02
CA GLU A 57 -0.27 -24.04 -25.98
C GLU A 57 0.02 -24.49 -24.53
N VAL A 58 -0.10 -23.57 -23.59
CA VAL A 58 0.07 -23.85 -22.16
C VAL A 58 -1.30 -24.00 -21.52
N VAL A 59 -1.58 -25.19 -21.00
CA VAL A 59 -2.82 -25.48 -20.26
C VAL A 59 -2.46 -25.96 -18.87
N THR A 60 -3.07 -25.35 -17.85
CA THR A 60 -2.94 -25.77 -16.46
C THR A 60 -4.25 -26.36 -15.97
N ASP A 61 -4.21 -27.56 -15.40
CA ASP A 61 -5.32 -28.15 -14.68
C ASP A 61 -5.54 -27.42 -13.36
N GLY A 62 -6.72 -26.85 -13.17
CA GLY A 62 -7.17 -26.14 -11.98
C GLY A 62 -7.93 -27.01 -10.97
N GLY A 63 -8.03 -28.33 -11.22
CA GLY A 63 -8.73 -29.25 -10.32
C GLY A 63 -8.18 -29.24 -8.90
N ASP A 64 -9.05 -29.45 -7.91
CA ASP A 64 -8.77 -29.40 -6.46
C ASP A 64 -8.23 -28.02 -6.00
N ARG A 65 -8.56 -26.94 -6.72
CA ARG A 65 -8.06 -25.58 -6.41
C ARG A 65 -9.15 -24.54 -6.34
N VAL A 66 -8.85 -23.53 -5.54
CA VAL A 66 -9.57 -22.25 -5.51
C VAL A 66 -8.70 -21.21 -6.23
N ALA A 67 -9.24 -20.51 -7.20
CA ALA A 67 -8.57 -19.37 -7.81
C ALA A 67 -9.23 -18.05 -7.38
N THR A 68 -8.40 -17.10 -7.02
CA THR A 68 -8.78 -15.72 -6.67
C THR A 68 -7.88 -14.76 -7.42
N PRO A 69 -8.24 -13.47 -7.59
CA PRO A 69 -7.26 -12.46 -7.94
C PRO A 69 -6.10 -12.46 -6.95
N GLY A 70 -4.90 -12.10 -7.41
CA GLY A 70 -3.77 -11.92 -6.53
C GLY A 70 -4.06 -10.89 -5.44
N LEU A 71 -3.56 -11.13 -4.23
CA LEU A 71 -3.73 -10.22 -3.12
C LEU A 71 -2.98 -8.90 -3.39
N ILE A 72 -3.44 -7.82 -2.77
CA ILE A 72 -2.83 -6.49 -2.84
C ILE A 72 -2.50 -6.04 -1.42
N ASP A 73 -1.23 -5.69 -1.20
CA ASP A 73 -0.79 -5.07 0.03
C ASP A 73 -0.70 -3.55 -0.18
N ASN A 74 -1.64 -2.80 0.41
CA ASN A 74 -1.75 -1.37 0.15
C ASN A 74 -0.80 -0.51 0.98
N HIS A 75 0.04 -1.12 1.82
CA HIS A 75 1.06 -0.40 2.57
C HIS A 75 2.09 -1.35 3.18
N LEU A 76 3.32 -1.31 2.68
CA LEU A 76 4.45 -2.06 3.22
C LEU A 76 5.75 -1.25 3.08
N HIS A 77 6.45 -1.05 4.20
CA HIS A 77 7.80 -0.50 4.21
C HIS A 77 8.85 -1.56 3.81
N THR A 78 9.27 -1.57 2.55
CA THR A 78 10.29 -2.53 2.08
C THR A 78 11.63 -2.40 2.78
N SER A 79 11.97 -1.20 3.29
CA SER A 79 13.20 -0.96 4.06
C SER A 79 13.24 -1.70 5.40
N PHE A 80 12.09 -2.12 5.95
CA PHE A 80 12.02 -2.72 7.29
C PHE A 80 12.11 -4.25 7.32
N GLN A 81 12.38 -4.93 6.20
CA GLN A 81 12.46 -6.39 6.19
C GLN A 81 13.63 -6.94 7.02
N LEU A 82 14.74 -6.23 7.08
CA LEU A 82 15.93 -6.63 7.86
C LEU A 82 15.84 -6.18 9.33
N SER A 83 14.78 -5.48 9.74
CA SER A 83 14.61 -4.97 11.12
C SER A 83 13.89 -5.94 12.06
N ARG A 84 13.56 -7.14 11.62
CA ARG A 84 12.87 -8.14 12.45
C ARG A 84 13.61 -8.37 13.76
N GLY A 85 12.88 -8.29 14.89
CA GLY A 85 13.40 -8.41 16.23
C GLY A 85 14.10 -7.18 16.80
N LEU A 86 14.31 -6.10 16.00
CA LEU A 86 14.97 -4.89 16.49
C LEU A 86 14.05 -4.00 17.35
N ALA A 87 12.74 -4.13 17.17
CA ALA A 87 11.77 -3.25 17.80
C ALA A 87 10.62 -3.99 18.49
N ASP A 88 10.86 -5.25 18.88
CA ASP A 88 9.89 -6.03 19.64
C ASP A 88 9.59 -5.35 20.99
N GLU A 89 8.34 -5.45 21.44
CA GLU A 89 7.83 -4.90 22.70
C GLU A 89 7.99 -3.37 22.82
N ALA A 90 8.12 -2.65 21.70
CA ALA A 90 8.25 -1.20 21.66
C ALA A 90 6.90 -0.53 21.41
N ASN A 91 6.60 0.53 22.18
CA ASN A 91 5.49 1.41 21.86
C ASN A 91 5.80 2.27 20.61
N ALA A 92 4.80 2.96 20.06
CA ALA A 92 4.94 3.75 18.84
C ALA A 92 6.12 4.72 18.83
N GLN A 93 6.38 5.42 19.93
CA GLN A 93 7.49 6.38 20.05
C GLN A 93 8.84 5.69 20.00
N THR A 94 9.05 4.68 20.84
CA THR A 94 10.29 3.90 20.88
C THR A 94 10.50 3.17 19.56
N PHE A 95 9.45 2.56 19.00
CA PHE A 95 9.49 1.90 17.69
C PHE A 95 10.04 2.84 16.62
N LEU A 96 9.41 4.00 16.42
CA LEU A 96 9.77 4.91 15.33
C LEU A 96 11.06 5.67 15.62
N PHE A 97 11.15 6.39 16.73
CA PHE A 97 12.20 7.41 16.95
C PHE A 97 13.48 6.87 17.56
N GLU A 98 13.41 5.74 18.31
CA GLU A 98 14.60 5.15 18.93
C GLU A 98 15.13 3.93 18.18
N ARG A 99 14.31 3.32 17.28
CA ARG A 99 14.66 2.10 16.56
C ARG A 99 14.64 2.28 15.05
N MET A 100 13.45 2.49 14.45
CA MET A 100 13.26 2.41 13.01
C MET A 100 13.86 3.58 12.24
N TYR A 101 13.67 4.82 12.68
CA TYR A 101 14.28 5.96 12.00
C TYR A 101 15.81 5.97 12.09
N PRO A 102 16.46 5.70 13.25
CA PRO A 102 17.91 5.51 13.29
C PRO A 102 18.40 4.37 12.40
N TYR A 103 17.68 3.26 12.35
CA TYR A 103 17.99 2.14 11.47
C TYR A 103 17.87 2.54 9.98
N GLU A 104 16.76 3.13 9.56
CA GLU A 104 16.53 3.56 8.18
C GLU A 104 17.53 4.65 7.74
N GLY A 105 17.88 5.57 8.65
CA GLY A 105 18.80 6.67 8.37
C GLY A 105 20.25 6.24 8.09
N VAL A 106 20.64 5.01 8.43
CA VAL A 106 21.98 4.47 8.17
C VAL A 106 22.02 3.42 7.05
N MET A 107 20.88 3.06 6.48
CA MET A 107 20.83 2.08 5.39
C MET A 107 21.50 2.62 4.14
N SER A 108 22.34 1.78 3.53
CA SER A 108 22.89 2.01 2.20
C SER A 108 21.90 1.55 1.10
N ALA A 109 22.17 1.91 -0.15
CA ALA A 109 21.43 1.39 -1.31
C ALA A 109 21.51 -0.15 -1.40
N ASP A 110 22.63 -0.74 -1.04
CA ASP A 110 22.79 -2.21 -1.03
C ASP A 110 21.92 -2.86 0.04
N ASP A 111 21.83 -2.27 1.24
CA ASP A 111 20.94 -2.75 2.31
C ASP A 111 19.49 -2.68 1.87
N VAL A 112 19.08 -1.59 1.24
CA VAL A 112 17.72 -1.42 0.68
C VAL A 112 17.46 -2.44 -0.41
N THR A 113 18.42 -2.71 -1.30
CA THR A 113 18.28 -3.76 -2.35
C THR A 113 17.99 -5.12 -1.75
N VAL A 114 18.74 -5.52 -0.71
CA VAL A 114 18.52 -6.81 -0.02
C VAL A 114 17.16 -6.83 0.67
N SER A 115 16.83 -5.77 1.41
CA SER A 115 15.57 -5.64 2.14
C SER A 115 14.37 -5.70 1.21
N ALA A 116 14.37 -4.92 0.13
CA ALA A 116 13.28 -4.89 -0.86
C ALA A 116 13.14 -6.20 -1.65
N SER A 117 14.26 -6.87 -1.96
CA SER A 117 14.22 -8.20 -2.59
C SER A 117 13.55 -9.21 -1.68
N LEU A 118 13.90 -9.21 -0.39
CA LEU A 118 13.31 -10.11 0.60
C LEU A 118 11.79 -9.82 0.76
N ALA A 119 11.40 -8.54 0.82
CA ALA A 119 10.00 -8.14 0.86
C ALA A 119 9.21 -8.69 -0.34
N ALA A 120 9.71 -8.46 -1.55
CA ALA A 120 9.04 -8.91 -2.77
C ALA A 120 8.92 -10.44 -2.85
N MET A 121 9.95 -11.18 -2.44
CA MET A 121 9.89 -12.65 -2.39
C MET A 121 8.88 -13.16 -1.35
N GLU A 122 8.80 -12.53 -0.18
CA GLU A 122 7.85 -12.91 0.85
C GLU A 122 6.41 -12.62 0.42
N LEU A 123 6.16 -11.44 -0.15
CA LEU A 123 4.87 -11.06 -0.73
C LEU A 123 4.40 -12.07 -1.78
N LEU A 124 5.26 -12.42 -2.75
CA LEU A 124 4.94 -13.40 -3.79
C LEU A 124 4.61 -14.77 -3.20
N ARG A 125 5.35 -15.23 -2.19
CA ARG A 125 5.09 -16.51 -1.51
C ARG A 125 3.73 -16.55 -0.81
N HIS A 126 3.22 -15.39 -0.37
CA HIS A 126 1.90 -15.24 0.26
C HIS A 126 0.80 -14.78 -0.71
N GLY A 127 1.04 -14.89 -2.03
CA GLY A 127 0.02 -14.63 -3.06
C GLY A 127 -0.24 -13.15 -3.33
N VAL A 128 0.59 -12.25 -2.85
CA VAL A 128 0.51 -10.83 -3.17
C VAL A 128 1.13 -10.57 -4.54
N THR A 129 0.42 -9.87 -5.41
CA THR A 129 0.84 -9.58 -6.78
C THR A 129 1.05 -8.08 -7.05
N CYS A 130 0.65 -7.23 -6.10
CA CYS A 130 0.81 -5.79 -6.16
C CYS A 130 0.96 -5.24 -4.74
N PHE A 131 1.83 -4.26 -4.55
CA PHE A 131 1.91 -3.56 -3.28
C PHE A 131 2.28 -2.09 -3.43
N ILE A 132 2.05 -1.31 -2.36
CA ILE A 132 2.39 0.11 -2.26
C ILE A 132 3.46 0.27 -1.17
N ASP A 133 4.58 0.88 -1.54
CA ASP A 133 5.67 1.25 -0.61
C ASP A 133 5.62 2.77 -0.35
N PRO A 134 5.48 3.22 0.91
CA PRO A 134 5.55 4.64 1.25
C PRO A 134 6.95 5.24 1.03
N GLY A 135 7.90 4.40 0.66
CA GLY A 135 9.24 4.80 0.25
C GLY A 135 10.25 4.86 1.39
N ASN A 136 11.48 5.05 0.97
CA ASN A 136 12.67 5.21 1.79
C ASN A 136 13.62 6.21 1.12
N TYR A 137 14.88 6.27 1.53
CA TYR A 137 15.89 7.22 1.02
C TYR A 137 16.66 6.73 -0.21
N HIS A 138 16.43 5.48 -0.64
CA HIS A 138 17.01 4.86 -1.84
C HIS A 138 15.94 4.24 -2.74
N PRO A 139 14.96 5.02 -3.22
CA PRO A 139 13.81 4.50 -3.97
C PRO A 139 14.21 3.78 -5.26
N GLN A 140 15.31 4.19 -5.92
CA GLN A 140 15.81 3.50 -7.10
C GLN A 140 16.25 2.06 -6.78
N ALA A 141 16.96 1.85 -5.68
CA ALA A 141 17.38 0.51 -5.24
C ALA A 141 16.17 -0.40 -4.95
N THR A 142 15.11 0.15 -4.33
CA THR A 142 13.84 -0.54 -4.13
C THR A 142 13.22 -0.95 -5.47
N VAL A 143 13.10 -0.01 -6.41
CA VAL A 143 12.47 -0.26 -7.71
C VAL A 143 13.23 -1.32 -8.51
N GLU A 144 14.55 -1.22 -8.59
CA GLU A 144 15.38 -2.19 -9.32
C GLU A 144 15.25 -3.60 -8.74
N ALA A 145 15.33 -3.72 -7.41
CA ALA A 145 15.19 -4.99 -6.70
C ALA A 145 13.81 -5.64 -6.92
N VAL A 146 12.76 -4.84 -6.78
CA VAL A 146 11.38 -5.32 -6.91
C VAL A 146 11.03 -5.65 -8.38
N ALA A 147 11.43 -4.81 -9.34
CA ALA A 147 11.19 -5.04 -10.76
C ALA A 147 11.77 -6.38 -11.25
N ALA A 148 12.91 -6.80 -10.71
CA ALA A 148 13.55 -8.07 -11.03
C ALA A 148 12.71 -9.30 -10.64
N THR A 149 11.80 -9.17 -9.67
CA THR A 149 10.93 -10.27 -9.21
C THR A 149 9.65 -10.44 -10.04
N GLY A 150 9.27 -9.43 -10.82
CA GLY A 150 8.04 -9.42 -11.61
C GLY A 150 6.78 -8.95 -10.87
N ILE A 151 6.81 -8.72 -9.56
CA ILE A 151 5.68 -8.19 -8.79
C ILE A 151 5.39 -6.73 -9.19
N ARG A 152 4.16 -6.27 -8.98
CA ARG A 152 3.77 -4.88 -9.21
C ARG A 152 4.04 -4.03 -7.99
N LEU A 153 4.54 -2.82 -8.22
CA LEU A 153 4.90 -1.85 -7.18
C LEU A 153 4.36 -0.47 -7.52
N VAL A 154 3.81 0.19 -6.51
CA VAL A 154 3.68 1.65 -6.47
C VAL A 154 4.74 2.17 -5.51
N ALA A 155 5.82 2.72 -6.08
CA ALA A 155 6.97 3.21 -5.33
C ALA A 155 6.77 4.66 -4.89
N SER A 156 7.41 5.04 -3.81
CA SER A 156 7.46 6.43 -3.36
C SER A 156 8.82 6.78 -2.79
N ARG A 157 9.01 8.06 -2.57
CA ARG A 157 10.01 8.57 -1.64
C ARG A 157 9.30 9.09 -0.40
N SER A 158 9.71 8.62 0.75
CA SER A 158 9.25 9.16 2.04
C SER A 158 9.81 10.56 2.26
N SER A 159 8.96 11.57 2.43
CA SER A 159 9.37 12.95 2.56
C SER A 159 9.10 13.47 3.97
N PHE A 160 10.10 14.20 4.51
CA PHE A 160 10.05 14.94 5.77
C PHE A 160 10.70 16.30 5.57
N ASP A 161 10.21 17.33 6.23
CA ASP A 161 10.84 18.66 6.27
C ASP A 161 10.83 19.30 7.67
N LYS A 162 10.34 18.58 8.69
CA LYS A 162 10.42 18.98 10.10
C LYS A 162 11.37 18.06 10.85
N THR A 163 12.36 18.64 11.50
CA THR A 163 13.38 17.93 12.28
C THR A 163 12.84 17.31 13.57
N LYS A 164 11.71 17.84 14.07
CA LYS A 164 11.09 17.43 15.32
C LYS A 164 9.61 17.20 15.14
N SER A 165 9.15 16.04 15.61
CA SER A 165 7.74 15.75 15.82
C SER A 165 7.39 15.79 17.31
N VAL A 166 6.10 15.63 17.60
CA VAL A 166 5.61 15.47 18.98
C VAL A 166 6.15 14.21 19.67
N MET A 167 6.59 13.22 18.91
CA MET A 167 7.08 11.95 19.41
C MET A 167 8.60 11.89 19.55
N GLY A 168 9.37 12.75 18.89
CA GLY A 168 10.83 12.71 18.95
C GLY A 168 11.53 13.54 17.88
N LEU A 169 12.86 13.39 17.84
CA LEU A 169 13.74 13.99 16.82
C LEU A 169 14.01 12.99 15.70
N LEU A 170 14.06 13.48 14.48
CA LEU A 170 14.54 12.68 13.34
C LEU A 170 16.08 12.63 13.33
N PRO A 171 16.67 11.51 12.85
CA PRO A 171 18.09 11.45 12.52
C PRO A 171 18.47 12.52 11.50
N GLU A 172 19.67 13.11 11.65
CA GLU A 172 20.16 14.18 10.77
C GLU A 172 20.15 13.76 9.29
N ALA A 173 20.49 12.50 9.01
CA ALA A 173 20.50 11.95 7.64
C ALA A 173 19.11 11.93 6.94
N MET A 174 18.03 12.04 7.72
CA MET A 174 16.65 12.05 7.20
C MET A 174 16.08 13.45 7.03
N ILE A 175 16.82 14.49 7.43
CA ILE A 175 16.33 15.87 7.42
C ILE A 175 16.55 16.49 6.04
N GLU A 176 15.50 17.05 5.47
CA GLU A 176 15.50 17.74 4.17
C GLU A 176 14.83 19.11 4.32
N THR A 177 15.18 20.07 3.46
CA THR A 177 14.33 21.26 3.29
C THR A 177 13.09 20.88 2.49
N THR A 178 12.03 21.67 2.59
CA THR A 178 10.80 21.48 1.81
C THR A 178 11.12 21.37 0.31
N GLU A 179 11.97 22.26 -0.20
CA GLU A 179 12.40 22.29 -1.62
C GLU A 179 13.13 20.98 -1.99
N GLN A 180 14.07 20.51 -1.19
CA GLN A 180 14.77 19.25 -1.44
C GLN A 180 13.83 18.04 -1.41
N ALA A 181 12.90 18.02 -0.48
CA ALA A 181 11.92 16.94 -0.38
C ALA A 181 11.00 16.89 -1.60
N LEU A 182 10.53 18.05 -2.08
CA LEU A 182 9.71 18.16 -3.29
C LEU A 182 10.48 17.77 -4.56
N GLU A 183 11.71 18.26 -4.73
CA GLU A 183 12.56 17.90 -5.87
C GLU A 183 12.79 16.40 -5.97
N ARG A 184 13.17 15.75 -4.87
CA ARG A 184 13.42 14.31 -4.83
C ARG A 184 12.16 13.47 -4.98
N ALA A 185 11.01 13.96 -4.49
CA ALA A 185 9.73 13.30 -4.75
C ALA A 185 9.38 13.39 -6.24
N GLU A 186 9.57 14.54 -6.87
CA GLU A 186 9.33 14.73 -8.30
C GLU A 186 10.22 13.85 -9.17
N GLU A 187 11.49 13.66 -8.81
CA GLU A 187 12.40 12.74 -9.51
C GLU A 187 11.83 11.32 -9.58
N VAL A 188 11.29 10.80 -8.46
CA VAL A 188 10.68 9.45 -8.43
C VAL A 188 9.44 9.39 -9.31
N LEU A 189 8.57 10.40 -9.25
CA LEU A 189 7.36 10.46 -10.05
C LEU A 189 7.68 10.52 -11.55
N ALA A 190 8.68 11.31 -11.94
CA ALA A 190 9.10 11.46 -13.33
C ALA A 190 9.75 10.18 -13.89
N ASN A 191 10.54 9.48 -13.06
CA ASN A 191 11.27 8.29 -13.50
C ASN A 191 10.39 7.04 -13.62
N TYR A 192 9.27 6.95 -12.85
CA TYR A 192 8.45 5.75 -12.77
C TYR A 192 6.95 6.00 -13.07
N PRO A 193 6.60 6.63 -14.20
CA PRO A 193 5.19 6.89 -14.54
C PRO A 193 4.40 5.60 -14.81
N ALA A 194 5.04 4.61 -15.46
CA ALA A 194 4.51 3.27 -15.72
C ALA A 194 5.61 2.41 -16.38
N THR A 195 6.70 2.14 -15.69
CA THR A 195 7.84 1.38 -16.22
C THR A 195 7.65 -0.13 -16.07
N ALA A 196 8.58 -0.94 -16.60
CA ALA A 196 8.55 -2.40 -16.57
C ALA A 196 7.18 -2.97 -17.04
N ASP A 197 6.76 -2.57 -18.25
CA ASP A 197 5.48 -2.94 -18.85
C ASP A 197 4.26 -2.54 -18.00
N GLY A 198 4.36 -1.39 -17.31
CA GLY A 198 3.31 -0.84 -16.46
C GLY A 198 3.24 -1.47 -15.06
N ARG A 199 4.16 -2.37 -14.71
CA ARG A 199 4.20 -3.01 -13.38
C ARG A 199 4.73 -2.09 -12.28
N ILE A 200 5.58 -1.14 -12.62
CA ILE A 200 6.15 -0.17 -11.68
C ILE A 200 5.53 1.19 -11.94
N ARG A 201 4.93 1.75 -10.91
CA ARG A 201 4.39 3.11 -10.87
C ARG A 201 4.93 3.85 -9.67
N ALA A 202 4.71 5.16 -9.60
CA ALA A 202 5.07 5.96 -8.44
C ALA A 202 3.86 6.69 -7.85
N SER A 203 3.99 7.09 -6.59
CA SER A 203 3.05 7.98 -5.88
C SER A 203 3.81 8.99 -5.03
N ALA A 204 3.18 10.13 -4.75
CA ALA A 204 3.70 11.09 -3.80
C ALA A 204 3.47 10.59 -2.37
N CYS A 205 4.41 10.91 -1.45
CA CYS A 205 4.32 10.49 -0.06
C CYS A 205 4.95 11.50 0.87
N PHE A 206 4.25 11.88 1.94
CA PHE A 206 4.87 12.42 3.14
C PHE A 206 4.64 11.44 4.30
N ARG A 207 5.67 11.25 5.13
CA ARG A 207 5.68 10.16 6.12
C ARG A 207 4.60 10.28 7.17
N GLY A 208 4.25 11.49 7.57
CA GLY A 208 3.20 11.75 8.56
C GLY A 208 3.03 13.25 8.82
N LEU A 209 1.84 13.64 9.28
CA LEU A 209 1.47 15.04 9.44
C LEU A 209 2.34 15.80 10.46
N ASN A 210 2.83 15.11 11.49
CA ASN A 210 3.66 15.74 12.52
C ASN A 210 5.12 16.02 12.08
N ASN A 211 5.53 15.45 10.95
CA ASN A 211 6.87 15.58 10.37
C ASN A 211 6.86 16.35 9.03
N ALA A 212 5.71 16.89 8.62
CA ALA A 212 5.56 17.66 7.40
C ALA A 212 4.99 19.05 7.68
N THR A 213 5.54 20.06 6.98
CA THR A 213 4.95 21.40 6.95
C THR A 213 3.72 21.43 6.03
N ASP A 214 2.88 22.45 6.17
CA ASP A 214 1.75 22.63 5.26
C ASP A 214 2.22 22.88 3.83
N GLU A 215 3.38 23.53 3.66
CA GLU A 215 4.02 23.76 2.37
C GLU A 215 4.46 22.46 1.69
N LEU A 216 5.08 21.53 2.42
CA LEU A 216 5.43 20.21 1.87
C LEU A 216 4.17 19.43 1.48
N ILE A 217 3.14 19.39 2.34
CA ILE A 217 1.89 18.66 2.07
C ILE A 217 1.20 19.19 0.81
N THR A 218 1.07 20.52 0.67
CA THR A 218 0.43 21.14 -0.51
C THR A 218 1.28 20.97 -1.76
N GLY A 219 2.60 21.10 -1.69
CA GLY A 219 3.50 20.85 -2.81
C GLY A 219 3.46 19.41 -3.31
N LEU A 220 3.43 18.43 -2.41
CA LEU A 220 3.26 17.02 -2.79
C LEU A 220 1.89 16.74 -3.40
N ARG A 221 0.84 17.46 -2.97
CA ARG A 221 -0.47 17.40 -3.59
C ARG A 221 -0.45 17.91 -5.04
N GLU A 222 0.22 19.04 -5.29
CA GLU A 222 0.40 19.59 -6.64
C GLU A 222 1.18 18.61 -7.54
N LEU A 223 2.20 17.95 -7.01
CA LEU A 223 2.92 16.89 -7.73
C LEU A 223 2.02 15.70 -8.02
N ALA A 224 1.20 15.24 -7.06
CA ALA A 224 0.26 14.15 -7.28
C ALA A 224 -0.77 14.46 -8.38
N GLU A 225 -1.23 15.71 -8.47
CA GLU A 225 -2.09 16.17 -9.57
C GLU A 225 -1.35 16.20 -10.90
N LYS A 226 -0.13 16.79 -10.93
CA LYS A 226 0.69 16.90 -12.13
C LYS A 226 1.00 15.54 -12.76
N TYR A 227 1.28 14.52 -11.94
CA TYR A 227 1.65 13.18 -12.39
C TYR A 227 0.48 12.18 -12.39
N ASP A 228 -0.74 12.63 -12.09
CA ASP A 228 -1.95 11.81 -11.99
C ASP A 228 -1.74 10.54 -11.13
N CYS A 229 -1.25 10.73 -9.91
CA CYS A 229 -0.93 9.66 -8.98
C CYS A 229 -1.58 9.84 -7.60
N LEU A 230 -1.41 8.87 -6.72
CA LEU A 230 -1.87 8.94 -5.33
C LEU A 230 -0.95 9.84 -4.49
N LEU A 231 -1.54 10.42 -3.43
CA LEU A 231 -0.81 11.03 -2.32
C LEU A 231 -1.04 10.18 -1.07
N GLN A 232 0.01 9.61 -0.50
CA GLN A 232 -0.10 8.74 0.67
C GLN A 232 0.57 9.30 1.91
N THR A 233 0.04 8.96 3.08
CA THR A 233 0.59 9.32 4.38
C THR A 233 0.06 8.44 5.51
N HIS A 234 0.81 8.36 6.62
CA HIS A 234 0.28 7.88 7.89
C HIS A 234 -0.52 8.99 8.58
N ALA A 235 -1.71 8.66 9.03
CA ALA A 235 -2.59 9.59 9.73
C ALA A 235 -3.29 8.90 10.90
N CYS A 236 -3.50 9.64 11.99
CA CYS A 236 -4.30 9.24 13.15
C CYS A 236 -3.91 7.86 13.72
N PHE A 237 -2.61 7.49 13.66
CA PHE A 237 -2.18 6.14 14.06
C PHE A 237 -2.02 5.98 15.57
N SER A 238 -1.81 7.08 16.33
CA SER A 238 -1.70 7.04 17.77
C SER A 238 -2.37 8.26 18.42
N TYR A 239 -2.74 8.13 19.69
CA TYR A 239 -3.25 9.26 20.48
C TYR A 239 -2.26 10.43 20.50
N SER A 240 -0.96 10.15 20.61
CA SER A 240 0.08 11.19 20.63
C SER A 240 0.16 11.99 19.35
N THR A 241 -0.07 11.38 18.17
CA THR A 241 -0.05 12.12 16.90
C THR A 241 -1.30 12.96 16.73
N HIS A 242 -2.45 12.45 17.15
CA HIS A 242 -3.71 13.19 17.17
C HIS A 242 -3.61 14.45 18.06
N ASP A 243 -3.26 14.30 19.34
CA ASP A 243 -3.07 15.42 20.26
C ASP A 243 -1.97 16.38 19.80
N GLY A 244 -0.91 15.83 19.20
CA GLY A 244 0.19 16.60 18.67
C GLY A 244 -0.22 17.52 17.52
N SER A 245 -1.10 17.07 16.64
CA SER A 245 -1.66 17.90 15.58
C SER A 245 -2.48 19.05 16.16
N ILE A 246 -3.36 18.78 17.11
CA ILE A 246 -4.16 19.80 17.80
C ILE A 246 -3.24 20.82 18.50
N ALA A 247 -2.21 20.37 19.20
CA ALA A 247 -1.27 21.24 19.88
C ALA A 247 -0.44 22.11 18.92
N ALA A 248 -0.08 21.58 17.75
CA ALA A 248 0.76 22.25 16.76
C ALA A 248 0.01 23.26 15.89
N CYS A 249 -1.23 22.96 15.47
CA CYS A 249 -1.99 23.78 14.52
C CYS A 249 -3.46 24.01 14.91
N GLY A 250 -3.88 23.58 16.09
CA GLY A 250 -5.25 23.77 16.59
C GLY A 250 -6.30 22.86 15.94
N LYS A 251 -5.87 21.86 15.15
CA LYS A 251 -6.75 20.98 14.40
C LYS A 251 -6.30 19.52 14.52
N PRO A 252 -7.21 18.55 14.60
CA PRO A 252 -6.88 17.15 14.40
C PRO A 252 -6.44 16.87 12.95
N GLU A 253 -5.84 15.70 12.71
CA GLU A 253 -5.08 15.41 11.49
C GLU A 253 -5.92 15.47 10.21
N ILE A 254 -7.13 14.89 10.21
CA ILE A 254 -8.01 14.91 9.03
C ILE A 254 -8.57 16.30 8.76
N GLU A 255 -8.95 17.04 9.82
CA GLU A 255 -9.40 18.42 9.67
C GLU A 255 -8.27 19.33 9.11
N ARG A 256 -7.00 19.07 9.50
CA ARG A 256 -5.85 19.78 8.94
C ARG A 256 -5.74 19.51 7.43
N LEU A 257 -5.82 18.25 6.99
CA LEU A 257 -5.79 17.89 5.56
C LEU A 257 -6.94 18.54 4.78
N GLU A 258 -8.14 18.53 5.34
CA GLU A 258 -9.30 19.23 4.76
C GLU A 258 -9.04 20.74 4.62
N SER A 259 -8.52 21.38 5.66
CA SER A 259 -8.25 22.81 5.65
C SER A 259 -7.15 23.23 4.66
N LEU A 260 -6.27 22.32 4.28
CA LEU A 260 -5.26 22.51 3.22
C LEU A 260 -5.80 22.21 1.83
N GLY A 261 -7.03 21.71 1.71
CA GLY A 261 -7.63 21.36 0.43
C GLY A 261 -7.02 20.12 -0.24
N VAL A 262 -6.37 19.25 0.56
CA VAL A 262 -5.68 18.05 0.03
C VAL A 262 -6.44 16.76 0.27
N LEU A 263 -7.49 16.78 1.10
CA LEU A 263 -8.28 15.60 1.45
C LEU A 263 -9.29 15.28 0.34
N ASP A 264 -9.03 14.25 -0.42
CA ASP A 264 -9.93 13.74 -1.47
C ASP A 264 -9.67 12.27 -1.82
N GLU A 265 -10.26 11.78 -2.88
CA GLU A 265 -10.16 10.40 -3.37
C GLU A 265 -8.75 9.98 -3.85
N ARG A 266 -7.82 10.93 -4.08
CA ARG A 266 -6.42 10.64 -4.40
C ARG A 266 -5.61 10.29 -3.15
N MET A 267 -6.12 10.60 -1.95
CA MET A 267 -5.39 10.29 -0.72
C MET A 267 -5.53 8.84 -0.32
N LEU A 268 -4.40 8.29 0.13
CA LEU A 268 -4.31 7.01 0.81
C LEU A 268 -3.81 7.27 2.23
N LEU A 269 -4.68 7.04 3.21
CA LEU A 269 -4.46 7.33 4.62
C LEU A 269 -4.24 6.02 5.39
N VAL A 270 -3.03 5.83 5.91
CA VAL A 270 -2.68 4.62 6.64
C VAL A 270 -3.01 4.76 8.12
N HIS A 271 -3.59 3.71 8.68
CA HIS A 271 -4.06 3.53 10.07
C HIS A 271 -5.42 4.16 10.37
N SER A 272 -5.55 5.49 10.39
CA SER A 272 -6.82 6.24 10.60
C SER A 272 -7.67 5.74 11.77
N GLY A 273 -7.03 5.49 12.93
CA GLY A 273 -7.70 4.92 14.10
C GLY A 273 -8.25 5.94 15.08
N TRP A 274 -7.51 7.01 15.35
CA TRP A 274 -7.87 8.05 16.33
C TRP A 274 -8.56 9.21 15.61
N LEU A 275 -9.90 9.15 15.53
CA LEU A 275 -10.74 10.07 14.76
C LEU A 275 -11.79 10.73 15.64
N GLU A 276 -11.93 12.03 15.50
CA GLU A 276 -13.07 12.77 16.03
C GLU A 276 -14.35 12.51 15.20
N PRO A 277 -15.55 12.65 15.77
CA PRO A 277 -16.80 12.39 15.03
C PRO A 277 -16.94 13.21 13.74
N HIS A 278 -16.48 14.47 13.73
CA HIS A 278 -16.53 15.30 12.52
C HIS A 278 -15.51 14.87 11.46
N GLU A 279 -14.37 14.28 11.85
CA GLU A 279 -13.40 13.72 10.92
C GLU A 279 -13.97 12.48 10.19
N VAL A 280 -14.77 11.66 10.90
CA VAL A 280 -15.49 10.54 10.28
C VAL A 280 -16.44 11.05 9.19
N ALA A 281 -17.13 12.17 9.43
CA ALA A 281 -18.00 12.80 8.45
C ALA A 281 -17.22 13.34 7.23
N LEU A 282 -16.05 13.97 7.47
CA LEU A 282 -15.16 14.44 6.41
C LEU A 282 -14.66 13.28 5.53
N LEU A 283 -14.22 12.19 6.14
CA LEU A 283 -13.78 10.99 5.41
C LEU A 283 -14.91 10.41 4.55
N ALA A 284 -16.14 10.36 5.07
CA ALA A 284 -17.31 9.89 4.32
C ALA A 284 -17.67 10.83 3.15
N GLU A 285 -17.44 12.13 3.28
CA GLU A 285 -17.70 13.12 2.22
C GLU A 285 -16.60 13.11 1.15
N ARG A 286 -15.34 13.16 1.55
CA ARG A 286 -14.17 13.29 0.67
C ARG A 286 -13.69 11.98 0.06
N ARG A 287 -14.05 10.86 0.66
CA ARG A 287 -13.80 9.49 0.18
C ARG A 287 -12.35 9.14 -0.14
N PRO A 288 -11.38 9.47 0.71
CA PRO A 288 -10.04 8.92 0.55
C PRO A 288 -10.08 7.40 0.70
N THR A 289 -9.01 6.72 0.30
CA THR A 289 -8.82 5.32 0.64
C THR A 289 -8.12 5.21 2.00
N LEU A 290 -8.68 4.42 2.92
CA LEU A 290 -8.06 4.10 4.19
C LEU A 290 -7.34 2.75 4.10
N VAL A 291 -6.18 2.65 4.74
CA VAL A 291 -5.43 1.39 4.84
C VAL A 291 -5.32 1.00 6.31
N ALA A 292 -5.97 -0.08 6.68
CA ALA A 292 -5.78 -0.69 7.99
C ALA A 292 -4.55 -1.61 7.98
N ALA A 293 -3.71 -1.53 9.01
CA ALA A 293 -2.56 -2.39 9.22
C ALA A 293 -2.68 -3.08 10.58
N PRO A 294 -3.45 -4.18 10.64
CA PRO A 294 -3.82 -4.83 11.89
C PRO A 294 -2.64 -5.34 12.70
N SER A 295 -1.77 -6.13 12.09
CA SER A 295 -0.62 -6.73 12.77
C SER A 295 0.31 -5.67 13.38
N SER A 296 0.60 -4.62 12.63
CA SER A 296 1.40 -3.49 13.10
C SER A 296 0.74 -2.74 14.26
N SER A 297 -0.57 -2.47 14.14
CA SER A 297 -1.34 -1.78 15.18
C SER A 297 -1.35 -2.56 16.51
N LEU A 298 -1.45 -3.89 16.43
CA LEU A 298 -1.39 -4.76 17.61
C LEU A 298 0.03 -4.85 18.17
N HIS A 299 1.04 -5.02 17.31
CA HIS A 299 2.43 -5.13 17.70
C HIS A 299 2.94 -3.89 18.45
N ASN A 300 2.63 -2.71 17.94
CA ASN A 300 3.09 -1.44 18.51
C ASN A 300 2.12 -0.79 19.51
N GLY A 301 0.98 -1.43 19.76
CA GLY A 301 -0.01 -0.93 20.71
C GLY A 301 -0.60 0.44 20.33
N TYR A 302 -0.84 0.68 19.03
CA TYR A 302 -1.37 1.96 18.54
C TYR A 302 -2.78 2.28 19.04
N GLY A 303 -3.56 1.25 19.42
CA GLY A 303 -4.95 1.40 19.86
C GLY A 303 -5.96 1.57 18.73
N ASN A 304 -5.55 1.52 17.47
CA ASN A 304 -6.38 1.77 16.30
C ASN A 304 -7.59 0.86 16.20
N PHE A 305 -7.45 -0.42 16.59
CA PHE A 305 -8.55 -1.39 16.57
C PHE A 305 -9.57 -1.18 17.69
N VAL A 306 -9.14 -0.62 18.82
CA VAL A 306 -10.04 -0.31 19.94
C VAL A 306 -10.80 0.99 19.71
N MET A 307 -10.11 1.99 19.17
CA MET A 307 -10.64 3.34 18.96
C MET A 307 -11.12 3.57 17.53
N GLY A 308 -10.67 2.73 16.59
CA GLY A 308 -10.94 2.88 15.16
C GLY A 308 -12.42 2.74 14.80
N LYS A 309 -12.76 3.30 13.67
CA LYS A 309 -14.13 3.39 13.12
C LYS A 309 -14.28 2.67 11.80
N ILE A 310 -13.48 1.60 11.59
CA ILE A 310 -13.46 0.87 10.31
C ILE A 310 -14.87 0.38 9.90
N PRO A 311 -15.65 -0.32 10.76
CA PRO A 311 -16.99 -0.75 10.37
C PRO A 311 -17.93 0.40 10.03
N GLU A 312 -17.90 1.49 10.81
CA GLU A 312 -18.70 2.68 10.58
C GLU A 312 -18.32 3.37 9.25
N LEU A 313 -17.02 3.52 9.00
CA LEU A 313 -16.51 4.13 7.74
C LEU A 313 -16.88 3.29 6.52
N MET A 314 -16.78 1.97 6.60
CA MET A 314 -17.25 1.07 5.54
C MET A 314 -18.76 1.19 5.31
N ALA A 315 -19.55 1.28 6.38
CA ALA A 315 -21.00 1.48 6.28
C ALA A 315 -21.37 2.84 5.65
N LEU A 316 -20.51 3.86 5.80
CA LEU A 316 -20.62 5.17 5.16
C LEU A 316 -20.09 5.19 3.71
N GLY A 317 -19.58 4.06 3.20
CA GLY A 317 -19.11 3.92 1.83
C GLY A 317 -17.68 4.42 1.61
N VAL A 318 -16.90 4.61 2.67
CA VAL A 318 -15.45 4.87 2.56
C VAL A 318 -14.74 3.59 2.12
N ASN A 319 -13.82 3.71 1.17
CA ASN A 319 -13.01 2.59 0.72
C ASN A 319 -11.98 2.25 1.79
N VAL A 320 -12.06 1.03 2.34
CA VAL A 320 -11.09 0.51 3.33
C VAL A 320 -10.34 -0.66 2.72
N SER A 321 -9.04 -0.63 2.81
CA SER A 321 -8.13 -1.67 2.35
C SER A 321 -7.19 -2.12 3.49
N LEU A 322 -6.36 -3.12 3.21
CA LEU A 322 -5.41 -3.67 4.16
C LEU A 322 -3.98 -3.46 3.68
N GLY A 323 -3.07 -3.32 4.63
CA GLY A 323 -1.62 -3.33 4.45
C GLY A 323 -0.94 -4.06 5.60
N SER A 324 0.22 -4.62 5.35
CA SER A 324 1.03 -5.32 6.37
C SER A 324 1.95 -4.38 7.15
N ASP A 325 2.17 -3.18 6.64
CA ASP A 325 3.00 -2.10 7.18
C ASP A 325 4.49 -2.47 7.23
N HIS A 326 4.88 -3.42 8.08
CA HIS A 326 6.31 -3.76 8.24
C HIS A 326 6.53 -5.18 8.77
N ALA A 327 7.64 -5.76 8.37
CA ALA A 327 8.03 -7.11 8.77
C ALA A 327 8.48 -7.24 10.23
N SER A 328 8.73 -6.14 10.95
CA SER A 328 9.05 -6.18 12.38
C SER A 328 7.87 -6.67 13.23
N SER A 329 6.64 -6.62 12.73
CA SER A 329 5.47 -7.23 13.36
C SER A 329 5.32 -8.74 13.09
N GLY A 330 6.23 -9.35 12.33
CA GLY A 330 6.22 -10.77 12.03
C GLY A 330 6.36 -11.11 10.55
N VAL A 331 5.43 -11.88 10.01
CA VAL A 331 5.39 -12.29 8.61
C VAL A 331 4.51 -11.32 7.83
N VAL A 332 4.94 -10.97 6.62
CA VAL A 332 4.12 -10.19 5.69
C VAL A 332 3.13 -11.12 5.02
N ASP A 333 1.91 -11.21 5.55
CA ASP A 333 0.86 -12.12 5.09
C ASP A 333 -0.52 -11.45 5.11
N MET A 334 -1.05 -11.14 3.93
CA MET A 334 -2.36 -10.49 3.79
C MET A 334 -3.53 -11.36 4.25
N VAL A 335 -3.39 -12.68 4.27
CA VAL A 335 -4.41 -13.57 4.85
C VAL A 335 -4.46 -13.41 6.37
N GLN A 336 -3.30 -13.27 7.01
CA GLN A 336 -3.22 -12.94 8.43
C GLN A 336 -3.85 -11.58 8.72
N GLU A 337 -3.56 -10.56 7.91
CA GLU A 337 -4.18 -9.23 8.07
C GLU A 337 -5.71 -9.30 7.95
N MET A 338 -6.25 -10.06 6.99
CA MET A 338 -7.70 -10.29 6.87
C MET A 338 -8.28 -10.99 8.09
N LEU A 339 -7.59 -11.97 8.68
CA LEU A 339 -8.05 -12.67 9.88
C LEU A 339 -8.06 -11.78 11.12
N LEU A 340 -7.15 -10.82 11.21
CA LEU A 340 -7.06 -9.89 12.35
C LEU A 340 -8.16 -8.83 12.36
N VAL A 341 -8.77 -8.52 11.21
CA VAL A 341 -9.87 -7.52 11.12
C VAL A 341 -11.25 -8.16 11.07
N ALA A 342 -11.35 -9.47 10.90
CA ALA A 342 -12.62 -10.20 10.85
C ALA A 342 -13.21 -10.44 12.25
#